data_59220dd3a63167d494ed8c8e0ff5f35b
#
_entry.id   59220dd3a63167d494ed8c8e0ff5f35b
#
_cell.length_a   1.000
_cell.length_b   1.000
_cell.length_c   1.000
_cell.angle_alpha   90.00
_cell.angle_beta   90.00
_cell.angle_gamma   90.00
#
_symmetry.space_group_name_H-M   'P 1'
#
loop_
_entity.id
_entity.type
_entity.pdbx_description
1 polymer ?
#
loop_
_entity_poly.entity_id
_entity_poly.type
_entity_poly.pdbx_seq_one_letter_code
_entity_poly.pdbx_strand_id
1 'polypeptide(L)'
;MSPMKRYAKRQAKAIKRRRLTAQERLRQQRAEAQRYIEAIHQALEDLGFPETLVAEIEGRLRAQQKLLGKIVGMMFPTFFGCRHGHELTRVRGWNKNIPTQLLGALPKRSWLKRLRRLGLEMLISLWRPTQDKSASTQSRWQWRWIVDDSVFRKYGRHFRLVGRWWSGQCKRTVPGIDGGLLLVVIGDGKLIIPVDFAIRRPHPQGPGRRCQDKLQLTQSMLDERLAAFAKRGVTLPPPMVVADSWFSDSKLMRHVANAHQGTCFVQGKRSYTFTLEDGRKVKGSDLVKPDTWAWQRSLHAPGCRYVRLRARSRTYGEVMLVVVDKPGEKLFYLISMALTIQVTRLIQAWNQRHWIEQMFRMMKHLLAADACQAHREDAYDGHFVLRLIAGFALFYTSRFIFKGHVTMEEIVFALKHHWMTVDYEPFELYGIA
;
A
#
# COMPACT_ATOMS: atom_id res chain seq x y z
N MET A 1 14.26 0.15 -19.55
CA MET A 1 14.16 -0.69 -20.77
C MET A 1 12.92 -0.27 -21.54
N SER A 2 13.01 0.02 -22.84
CA SER A 2 11.87 0.50 -23.64
C SER A 2 10.77 -0.58 -23.77
N PRO A 3 9.48 -0.21 -23.95
CA PRO A 3 8.40 -1.16 -24.16
C PRO A 3 8.64 -2.15 -25.31
N MET A 4 9.24 -1.69 -26.38
CA MET A 4 9.62 -2.53 -27.53
C MET A 4 10.65 -3.60 -27.17
N LYS A 5 11.67 -3.26 -26.37
CA LYS A 5 12.67 -4.26 -25.92
C LYS A 5 12.04 -5.32 -25.00
N ARG A 6 11.03 -4.95 -24.18
CA ARG A 6 10.27 -5.90 -23.36
C ARG A 6 9.43 -6.83 -24.24
N TYR A 7 8.76 -6.30 -25.25
CA TYR A 7 7.95 -7.08 -26.19
C TYR A 7 8.82 -8.07 -26.98
N ALA A 8 9.94 -7.63 -27.55
CA ALA A 8 10.86 -8.49 -28.27
C ALA A 8 11.43 -9.62 -27.38
N LYS A 9 11.76 -9.31 -26.11
CA LYS A 9 12.20 -10.33 -25.15
C LYS A 9 11.12 -11.37 -24.83
N ARG A 10 9.85 -10.93 -24.71
CA ARG A 10 8.70 -11.84 -24.52
C ARG A 10 8.46 -12.73 -25.74
N GLN A 11 8.54 -12.18 -26.94
CA GLN A 11 8.43 -12.93 -28.21
C GLN A 11 9.55 -13.98 -28.31
N ALA A 12 10.81 -13.61 -28.08
CA ALA A 12 11.94 -14.53 -28.10
C ALA A 12 11.78 -15.66 -27.05
N LYS A 13 11.30 -15.36 -25.84
CA LYS A 13 11.01 -16.34 -24.78
C LYS A 13 9.86 -17.28 -25.21
N ALA A 14 8.83 -16.77 -25.88
CA ALA A 14 7.71 -17.56 -26.39
C ALA A 14 8.13 -18.51 -27.54
N ILE A 15 8.97 -18.04 -28.45
CA ILE A 15 9.52 -18.87 -29.55
C ILE A 15 10.41 -19.98 -29.00
N LYS A 16 11.29 -19.68 -28.04
CA LYS A 16 12.13 -20.69 -27.38
C LYS A 16 11.28 -21.74 -26.64
N ARG A 17 10.22 -21.35 -25.96
CA ARG A 17 9.28 -22.26 -25.29
C ARG A 17 8.55 -23.20 -26.26
N ARG A 18 8.23 -22.77 -27.48
CA ARG A 18 7.57 -23.61 -28.49
C ARG A 18 8.44 -24.76 -29.00
N ARG A 19 9.78 -24.67 -28.88
CA ARG A 19 10.71 -25.69 -29.32
C ARG A 19 10.98 -26.79 -28.29
N LEU A 20 10.53 -26.63 -27.05
CA LEU A 20 10.74 -27.60 -25.99
C LEU A 20 9.64 -28.66 -25.97
N THR A 21 9.99 -29.89 -25.58
CA THR A 21 9.01 -30.94 -25.27
C THR A 21 8.12 -30.53 -24.08
N ALA A 22 6.96 -31.15 -23.94
CA ALA A 22 6.07 -30.88 -22.83
C ALA A 22 6.74 -31.12 -21.46
N GLN A 23 7.57 -32.15 -21.37
CA GLN A 23 8.30 -32.51 -20.16
C GLN A 23 9.41 -31.52 -19.81
N GLU A 24 10.16 -31.03 -20.79
CA GLU A 24 11.15 -29.98 -20.59
C GLU A 24 10.50 -28.66 -20.17
N ARG A 25 9.37 -28.32 -20.77
CA ARG A 25 8.59 -27.14 -20.36
C ARG A 25 8.18 -27.22 -18.90
N LEU A 26 7.67 -28.36 -18.48
CA LEU A 26 7.24 -28.57 -17.08
C LEU A 26 8.44 -28.45 -16.12
N ARG A 27 9.60 -29.06 -16.46
CA ARG A 27 10.84 -28.93 -15.66
C ARG A 27 11.29 -27.47 -15.54
N GLN A 28 11.30 -26.72 -16.64
CA GLN A 28 11.68 -25.30 -16.61
C GLN A 28 10.73 -24.46 -15.78
N GLN A 29 9.43 -24.71 -15.84
CA GLN A 29 8.43 -24.01 -15.07
C GLN A 29 8.56 -24.28 -13.57
N ARG A 30 8.85 -25.54 -13.19
CA ARG A 30 9.11 -25.90 -11.79
C ARG A 30 10.36 -25.21 -11.26
N ALA A 31 11.45 -25.23 -12.01
CA ALA A 31 12.67 -24.52 -11.62
C ALA A 31 12.48 -23.00 -11.52
N GLU A 32 11.65 -22.40 -12.38
CA GLU A 32 11.31 -20.98 -12.30
C GLU A 32 10.49 -20.68 -11.03
N ALA A 33 9.50 -21.50 -10.71
CA ALA A 33 8.68 -21.34 -9.50
C ALA A 33 9.53 -21.53 -8.23
N GLN A 34 10.40 -22.53 -8.18
CA GLN A 34 11.33 -22.76 -7.07
C GLN A 34 12.23 -21.54 -6.86
N ARG A 35 12.83 -21.00 -7.92
CA ARG A 35 13.65 -19.79 -7.85
C ARG A 35 12.88 -18.57 -7.28
N TYR A 36 11.59 -18.45 -7.58
CA TYR A 36 10.78 -17.37 -7.03
C TYR A 36 10.48 -17.56 -5.55
N ILE A 37 10.28 -18.81 -5.10
CA ILE A 37 10.13 -19.12 -3.69
C ILE A 37 11.40 -18.75 -2.92
N GLU A 38 12.55 -19.22 -3.38
CA GLU A 38 13.85 -18.90 -2.77
C GLU A 38 14.08 -17.39 -2.70
N ALA A 39 13.74 -16.65 -3.76
CA ALA A 39 13.85 -15.21 -3.77
C ALA A 39 12.87 -14.51 -2.79
N ILE A 40 11.66 -15.05 -2.58
CA ILE A 40 10.74 -14.53 -1.55
C ILE A 40 11.30 -14.80 -0.15
N HIS A 41 11.87 -15.97 0.09
CA HIS A 41 12.54 -16.27 1.36
C HIS A 41 13.68 -15.31 1.62
N GLN A 42 14.58 -15.13 0.66
CA GLN A 42 15.64 -14.15 0.75
C GLN A 42 15.11 -12.73 1.04
N ALA A 43 14.02 -12.35 0.40
CA ALA A 43 13.37 -11.06 0.69
C ALA A 43 12.90 -10.96 2.15
N LEU A 44 12.31 -12.01 2.69
CA LEU A 44 11.85 -12.02 4.08
C LEU A 44 13.02 -12.02 5.07
N GLU A 45 14.13 -12.68 4.74
CA GLU A 45 15.37 -12.63 5.52
C GLU A 45 15.99 -11.24 5.50
N ASP A 46 16.15 -10.64 4.32
CA ASP A 46 16.68 -9.28 4.16
C ASP A 46 15.83 -8.24 4.91
N LEU A 47 14.54 -8.51 5.07
CA LEU A 47 13.61 -7.69 5.85
C LEU A 47 13.66 -7.97 7.35
N GLY A 48 14.47 -8.92 7.81
CA GLY A 48 14.55 -9.33 9.20
C GLY A 48 13.29 -10.03 9.72
N PHE A 49 12.50 -10.65 8.83
CA PHE A 49 11.26 -11.30 9.22
C PHE A 49 11.48 -12.56 10.08
N PRO A 50 12.43 -13.47 9.78
CA PRO A 50 12.69 -14.63 10.60
C PRO A 50 13.10 -14.26 12.02
N GLU A 51 14.04 -13.31 12.19
CA GLU A 51 14.54 -12.87 13.50
C GLU A 51 13.42 -12.20 14.30
N THR A 52 12.60 -11.38 13.65
CA THR A 52 11.45 -10.74 14.29
C THR A 52 10.41 -11.76 14.73
N LEU A 53 10.20 -12.81 13.92
CA LEU A 53 9.29 -13.91 14.23
C LEU A 53 9.82 -14.74 15.42
N VAL A 54 11.12 -15.10 15.40
CA VAL A 54 11.78 -15.86 16.48
C VAL A 54 11.68 -15.09 17.78
N ALA A 55 12.03 -13.80 17.80
CA ALA A 55 11.93 -12.94 18.98
C ALA A 55 10.49 -12.86 19.55
N GLU A 56 9.47 -12.96 18.69
CA GLU A 56 8.07 -13.01 19.12
C GLU A 56 7.66 -14.37 19.70
N ILE A 57 8.37 -15.44 19.32
CA ILE A 57 8.09 -16.81 19.79
C ILE A 57 8.85 -17.12 21.06
N GLU A 58 10.04 -16.58 21.24
CA GLU A 58 10.86 -16.78 22.44
C GLU A 58 10.10 -16.46 23.73
N GLY A 59 10.20 -17.36 24.69
CA GLY A 59 9.52 -17.24 25.99
C GLY A 59 8.02 -17.56 25.98
N ARG A 60 7.46 -18.06 24.86
CA ARG A 60 6.04 -18.42 24.77
C ARG A 60 5.79 -19.90 25.01
N LEU A 61 4.58 -20.21 25.46
CA LEU A 61 4.13 -21.58 25.54
C LEU A 61 4.12 -22.24 24.17
N ARG A 62 4.53 -23.52 24.11
CA ARG A 62 4.65 -24.34 22.90
C ARG A 62 3.42 -24.28 21.97
N ALA A 63 2.21 -24.23 22.56
CA ALA A 63 0.97 -24.08 21.80
C ALA A 63 0.87 -22.73 21.05
N GLN A 64 1.42 -21.64 21.61
CA GLN A 64 1.41 -20.32 20.99
C GLN A 64 2.46 -20.24 19.87
N GLN A 65 3.59 -20.92 20.02
CA GLN A 65 4.60 -21.03 18.95
C GLN A 65 4.03 -21.74 17.72
N LYS A 66 3.37 -22.89 17.91
CA LYS A 66 2.68 -23.61 16.83
C LYS A 66 1.63 -22.75 16.13
N LEU A 67 0.90 -21.93 16.87
CA LEU A 67 -0.11 -21.03 16.29
C LEU A 67 0.53 -19.95 15.44
N LEU A 68 1.62 -19.36 15.90
CA LEU A 68 2.33 -18.31 15.16
C LEU A 68 2.91 -18.84 13.84
N GLY A 69 3.55 -20.03 13.87
CA GLY A 69 4.02 -20.71 12.66
C GLY A 69 2.91 -20.96 11.64
N LYS A 70 1.72 -21.40 12.10
CA LYS A 70 0.57 -21.58 11.22
C LYS A 70 0.07 -20.25 10.60
N ILE A 71 0.13 -19.13 11.33
CA ILE A 71 -0.23 -17.82 10.83
C ILE A 71 0.72 -17.40 9.69
N VAL A 72 2.02 -17.60 9.88
CA VAL A 72 3.02 -17.36 8.84
C VAL A 72 2.78 -18.28 7.64
N GLY A 73 2.52 -19.56 7.91
CA GLY A 73 2.17 -20.53 6.88
C GLY A 73 0.91 -20.18 6.08
N MET A 74 -0.01 -19.36 6.62
CA MET A 74 -1.16 -18.82 5.88
C MET A 74 -0.79 -17.65 4.95
N MET A 75 0.32 -16.98 5.18
CA MET A 75 0.76 -15.89 4.31
C MET A 75 1.20 -16.41 2.95
N PHE A 76 2.01 -17.48 2.94
CA PHE A 76 2.59 -18.04 1.72
C PHE A 76 1.57 -18.53 0.69
N PRO A 77 0.52 -19.29 1.08
CA PRO A 77 -0.50 -19.71 0.13
C PRO A 77 -1.19 -18.57 -0.63
N THR A 78 -1.12 -17.36 -0.07
CA THR A 78 -1.59 -16.17 -0.77
C THR A 78 -0.82 -15.93 -2.07
N PHE A 79 0.49 -16.17 -2.07
CA PHE A 79 1.33 -16.09 -3.27
C PHE A 79 0.98 -17.17 -4.31
N PHE A 80 0.50 -18.31 -3.88
CA PHE A 80 0.08 -19.41 -4.73
C PHE A 80 -1.36 -19.27 -5.25
N GLY A 81 -2.03 -18.18 -4.95
CA GLY A 81 -3.39 -17.89 -5.41
C GLY A 81 -4.50 -18.54 -4.61
N CYS A 82 -4.20 -19.10 -3.45
CA CYS A 82 -5.22 -19.53 -2.51
C CYS A 82 -6.07 -18.33 -2.08
N ARG A 83 -7.31 -18.29 -2.52
CA ARG A 83 -8.22 -17.19 -2.24
C ARG A 83 -8.82 -17.29 -0.83
N HIS A 84 -9.04 -18.50 -0.35
CA HIS A 84 -9.69 -18.78 0.93
C HIS A 84 -8.97 -19.89 1.68
N GLY A 85 -9.16 -19.90 2.99
CA GLY A 85 -8.57 -20.90 3.87
C GLY A 85 -8.96 -22.34 3.53
N HIS A 86 -10.11 -22.58 2.91
CA HIS A 86 -10.52 -23.92 2.48
C HIS A 86 -9.69 -24.48 1.31
N GLU A 87 -9.12 -23.64 0.46
CA GLU A 87 -8.18 -24.09 -0.56
C GLU A 87 -6.90 -24.65 0.07
N LEU A 88 -6.46 -24.07 1.18
CA LEU A 88 -5.32 -24.54 1.96
C LEU A 88 -5.52 -25.95 2.52
N THR A 89 -6.73 -26.29 2.93
CA THR A 89 -7.02 -27.62 3.49
C THR A 89 -6.87 -28.73 2.45
N ARG A 90 -7.24 -28.44 1.20
CA ARG A 90 -7.06 -29.39 0.08
C ARG A 90 -5.59 -29.60 -0.25
N VAL A 91 -4.82 -28.53 -0.16
CA VAL A 91 -3.44 -28.47 -0.60
C VAL A 91 -2.47 -29.05 0.40
N ARG A 92 -2.67 -28.73 1.69
CA ARG A 92 -1.78 -29.10 2.77
C ARG A 92 -2.26 -30.31 3.58
N GLY A 93 -3.35 -30.94 3.16
CA GLY A 93 -3.96 -31.99 3.96
C GLY A 93 -4.44 -31.52 5.34
N TRP A 94 -4.58 -30.20 5.53
CA TRP A 94 -5.04 -29.66 6.81
C TRP A 94 -6.51 -29.99 7.05
N ASN A 95 -6.86 -30.24 8.30
CA ASN A 95 -8.27 -30.33 8.67
C ASN A 95 -9.00 -29.04 8.26
N LYS A 96 -10.17 -29.17 7.63
CA LYS A 96 -11.03 -28.08 7.15
C LYS A 96 -11.31 -26.98 8.19
N ASN A 97 -11.19 -27.30 9.46
CA ASN A 97 -11.40 -26.37 10.57
C ASN A 97 -10.17 -25.52 10.90
N ILE A 98 -8.96 -25.93 10.48
CA ILE A 98 -7.72 -25.23 10.81
C ILE A 98 -7.73 -23.76 10.36
N PRO A 99 -8.10 -23.41 9.11
CA PRO A 99 -8.15 -22.00 8.69
C PRO A 99 -9.14 -21.18 9.53
N THR A 100 -10.29 -21.73 9.85
CA THR A 100 -11.29 -21.07 10.69
C THR A 100 -10.78 -20.88 12.13
N GLN A 101 -10.09 -21.89 12.69
CA GLN A 101 -9.46 -21.80 14.01
C GLN A 101 -8.32 -20.76 14.01
N LEU A 102 -7.49 -20.71 12.97
CA LEU A 102 -6.42 -19.73 12.84
C LEU A 102 -6.96 -18.31 12.72
N LEU A 103 -7.95 -18.10 11.86
CA LEU A 103 -8.66 -16.83 11.76
C LEU A 103 -9.38 -16.50 13.08
N GLY A 104 -9.93 -17.48 13.77
CA GLY A 104 -10.53 -17.33 15.10
C GLY A 104 -9.53 -17.03 16.22
N ALA A 105 -8.27 -17.47 16.09
CA ALA A 105 -7.20 -17.16 17.03
C ALA A 105 -6.53 -15.79 16.77
N LEU A 106 -6.59 -15.28 15.53
CA LEU A 106 -6.20 -13.91 15.16
C LEU A 106 -7.02 -12.81 15.86
N PRO A 107 -8.27 -13.05 16.26
CA PRO A 107 -9.17 -12.04 16.84
C PRO A 107 -8.77 -11.49 18.19
N LYS A 108 -7.89 -12.11 18.90
CA LYS A 108 -7.41 -11.52 20.15
C LYS A 108 -6.63 -10.26 19.77
N ARG A 109 -7.05 -9.09 20.26
CA ARG A 109 -6.42 -7.78 20.02
C ARG A 109 -4.90 -7.81 20.10
N SER A 110 -4.36 -8.72 20.95
CA SER A 110 -2.93 -8.97 21.07
C SER A 110 -2.29 -9.50 19.77
N TRP A 111 -2.95 -10.39 19.02
CA TRP A 111 -2.40 -10.95 17.79
C TRP A 111 -2.35 -9.94 16.66
N LEU A 112 -3.39 -9.14 16.48
CA LEU A 112 -3.40 -8.07 15.48
C LEU A 112 -2.30 -7.02 15.77
N LYS A 113 -2.14 -6.63 17.03
CA LYS A 113 -1.04 -5.75 17.46
C LYS A 113 0.34 -6.35 17.14
N ARG A 114 0.50 -7.67 17.31
CA ARG A 114 1.74 -8.39 17.00
C ARG A 114 2.04 -8.43 15.51
N LEU A 115 1.05 -8.76 14.67
CA LEU A 115 1.21 -8.72 13.21
C LEU A 115 1.60 -7.32 12.71
N ARG A 116 0.96 -6.28 13.26
CA ARG A 116 1.34 -4.89 12.96
C ARG A 116 2.77 -4.58 13.44
N ARG A 117 3.19 -5.12 14.58
CA ARG A 117 4.57 -4.97 15.08
C ARG A 117 5.58 -5.70 14.19
N LEU A 118 5.32 -6.94 13.79
CA LEU A 118 6.16 -7.66 12.84
C LEU A 118 6.32 -6.88 11.53
N GLY A 119 5.22 -6.39 10.96
CA GLY A 119 5.27 -5.51 9.78
C GLY A 119 6.11 -4.26 10.01
N LEU A 120 5.99 -3.61 11.19
CA LEU A 120 6.79 -2.43 11.54
C LEU A 120 8.29 -2.77 11.63
N GLU A 121 8.67 -3.89 12.24
CA GLU A 121 10.08 -4.32 12.34
C GLU A 121 10.69 -4.59 10.97
N MET A 122 9.95 -5.28 10.10
CA MET A 122 10.36 -5.45 8.69
C MET A 122 10.60 -4.11 8.01
N LEU A 123 9.74 -3.11 8.24
CA LEU A 123 9.87 -1.78 7.66
C LEU A 123 11.07 -1.02 8.22
N ILE A 124 11.33 -1.16 9.53
CA ILE A 124 12.49 -0.56 10.19
C ILE A 124 13.80 -1.15 9.66
N SER A 125 13.85 -2.47 9.44
CA SER A 125 15.05 -3.13 8.89
C SER A 125 15.41 -2.62 7.50
N LEU A 126 14.42 -2.26 6.69
CA LEU A 126 14.66 -1.58 5.41
C LEU A 126 15.10 -0.13 5.54
N TRP A 127 14.63 0.55 6.58
CA TRP A 127 14.93 1.96 6.78
C TRP A 127 16.34 2.20 7.33
N ARG A 128 16.79 1.40 8.31
CA ARG A 128 18.09 1.56 8.97
C ARG A 128 19.25 1.73 7.99
N PRO A 129 19.42 0.90 6.94
CA PRO A 129 20.49 1.07 5.99
C PRO A 129 20.45 2.38 5.20
N THR A 130 19.33 3.12 5.25
CA THR A 130 19.20 4.41 4.55
C THR A 130 19.65 5.59 5.40
N GLN A 131 19.74 5.42 6.73
CA GLN A 131 20.15 6.48 7.67
C GLN A 131 21.66 6.73 7.68
N ASP A 132 22.46 5.68 7.38
CA ASP A 132 23.93 5.77 7.39
C ASP A 132 24.51 6.54 6.19
N LYS A 133 23.67 7.13 5.36
CA LYS A 133 24.09 7.84 4.16
C LYS A 133 24.30 9.32 4.44
N SER A 134 25.34 9.90 3.84
CA SER A 134 25.70 11.33 4.00
C SER A 134 24.52 12.28 3.72
N ALA A 135 24.50 13.45 4.35
CA ALA A 135 23.42 14.45 4.23
C ALA A 135 23.09 14.83 2.78
N SER A 136 24.09 14.85 1.86
CA SER A 136 23.89 15.08 0.44
C SER A 136 23.09 13.93 -0.23
N THR A 137 23.21 12.71 0.28
CA THR A 137 22.47 11.55 -0.18
C THR A 137 21.09 11.47 0.50
N GLN A 138 20.95 11.95 1.74
CA GLN A 138 19.67 12.03 2.45
C GLN A 138 18.67 12.94 1.76
N SER A 139 19.12 14.01 1.07
CA SER A 139 18.22 14.88 0.30
C SER A 139 17.50 14.13 -0.83
N ARG A 140 18.09 13.07 -1.36
CA ARG A 140 17.49 12.17 -2.36
C ARG A 140 16.51 11.16 -1.74
N TRP A 141 16.53 10.97 -0.41
CA TRP A 141 15.69 10.04 0.33
C TRP A 141 14.52 10.76 1.00
N GLN A 142 13.79 11.56 0.24
CA GLN A 142 12.60 12.23 0.77
C GLN A 142 11.50 11.20 1.05
N TRP A 143 10.91 11.32 2.22
CA TRP A 143 9.76 10.52 2.64
C TRP A 143 8.48 11.20 2.19
N ARG A 144 7.59 10.42 1.62
CA ARG A 144 6.25 10.88 1.24
C ARG A 144 5.23 9.92 1.78
N TRP A 145 4.34 10.43 2.56
CA TRP A 145 3.23 9.71 3.13
C TRP A 145 2.04 9.84 2.21
N ILE A 146 1.59 8.75 1.65
CA ILE A 146 0.48 8.75 0.70
C ILE A 146 -0.68 8.05 1.37
N VAL A 147 -1.84 8.69 1.35
CA VAL A 147 -3.07 8.14 1.90
C VAL A 147 -4.14 8.04 0.82
N ASP A 148 -4.83 6.92 0.80
CA ASP A 148 -6.00 6.69 -0.04
C ASP A 148 -6.89 5.60 0.57
N ASP A 149 -8.12 5.48 0.07
CA ASP A 149 -9.06 4.44 0.46
C ASP A 149 -9.53 3.61 -0.74
N SER A 150 -9.97 2.39 -0.47
CA SER A 150 -10.52 1.53 -1.50
C SER A 150 -11.61 0.63 -0.95
N VAL A 151 -12.66 0.45 -1.75
CA VAL A 151 -13.76 -0.45 -1.39
C VAL A 151 -13.44 -1.87 -1.83
N PHE A 152 -13.42 -2.79 -0.87
CA PHE A 152 -13.34 -4.23 -1.08
C PHE A 152 -14.76 -4.77 -1.12
N ARG A 153 -15.18 -5.30 -2.27
CA ARG A 153 -16.54 -5.80 -2.43
C ARG A 153 -16.78 -6.97 -1.50
N LYS A 154 -17.82 -6.88 -0.71
CA LYS A 154 -18.28 -7.98 0.16
C LYS A 154 -19.78 -7.93 0.28
N TYR A 155 -20.38 -9.10 0.16
CA TYR A 155 -21.81 -9.28 0.30
C TYR A 155 -22.08 -9.97 1.65
N GLY A 156 -23.14 -9.57 2.32
CA GLY A 156 -23.56 -10.16 3.57
C GLY A 156 -24.25 -9.14 4.47
N ARG A 157 -25.53 -9.40 4.78
CA ARG A 157 -26.35 -8.47 5.60
C ARG A 157 -25.95 -8.49 7.08
N HIS A 158 -25.29 -9.54 7.55
CA HIS A 158 -25.00 -9.75 8.96
C HIS A 158 -23.55 -9.39 9.35
N PHE A 159 -22.71 -9.02 8.42
CA PHE A 159 -21.33 -8.64 8.73
C PHE A 159 -21.24 -7.15 9.01
N ARG A 160 -20.92 -6.79 10.25
CA ARG A 160 -20.99 -5.42 10.77
C ARG A 160 -20.06 -4.42 10.05
N LEU A 161 -19.01 -4.90 9.36
CA LEU A 161 -18.09 -4.03 8.59
C LEU A 161 -18.59 -3.73 7.18
N VAL A 162 -19.62 -4.44 6.70
CA VAL A 162 -20.17 -4.18 5.37
C VAL A 162 -21.05 -2.94 5.41
N GLY A 163 -20.66 -1.95 4.64
CA GLY A 163 -21.40 -0.71 4.42
C GLY A 163 -21.71 -0.50 2.94
N ARG A 164 -22.34 0.63 2.65
CA ARG A 164 -22.55 1.11 1.26
C ARG A 164 -21.59 2.27 1.01
N TRP A 165 -20.60 2.04 0.15
CA TRP A 165 -19.50 2.96 -0.10
C TRP A 165 -19.45 3.37 -1.57
N TRP A 166 -19.05 4.59 -1.82
CA TRP A 166 -18.79 5.05 -3.18
C TRP A 166 -17.55 4.35 -3.74
N SER A 167 -17.69 3.70 -4.88
CA SER A 167 -16.58 3.07 -5.60
C SER A 167 -16.20 3.91 -6.81
N GLY A 168 -14.99 4.45 -6.80
CA GLY A 168 -14.45 5.19 -7.95
C GLY A 168 -14.34 4.32 -9.21
N GLN A 169 -14.10 3.01 -9.06
CA GLN A 169 -14.06 2.05 -10.16
C GLN A 169 -15.44 1.81 -10.78
N CYS A 170 -16.48 1.67 -9.94
CA CYS A 170 -17.83 1.37 -10.38
C CYS A 170 -18.66 2.62 -10.69
N LYS A 171 -18.16 3.82 -10.34
CA LYS A 171 -18.87 5.11 -10.42
C LYS A 171 -20.26 5.10 -9.75
N ARG A 172 -20.41 4.29 -8.71
CA ARG A 172 -21.63 4.14 -7.92
C ARG A 172 -21.35 3.65 -6.50
N THR A 173 -22.35 3.76 -5.64
CA THR A 173 -22.32 3.15 -4.31
C THR A 173 -22.48 1.64 -4.41
N VAL A 174 -21.57 0.90 -3.78
CA VAL A 174 -21.54 -0.57 -3.76
C VAL A 174 -21.49 -1.09 -2.34
N PRO A 175 -22.04 -2.29 -2.06
CA PRO A 175 -21.81 -2.96 -0.80
C PRO A 175 -20.36 -3.43 -0.70
N GLY A 176 -19.77 -3.29 0.47
CA GLY A 176 -18.37 -3.69 0.68
C GLY A 176 -17.82 -3.18 1.99
N ILE A 177 -16.53 -3.31 2.12
CA ILE A 177 -15.74 -2.82 3.25
C ILE A 177 -14.82 -1.76 2.72
N ASP A 178 -14.84 -0.58 3.35
CA ASP A 178 -13.98 0.55 3.01
C ASP A 178 -12.70 0.45 3.84
N GLY A 179 -11.56 0.39 3.17
CA GLY A 179 -10.25 0.27 3.79
C GLY A 179 -9.33 1.40 3.38
N GLY A 180 -8.85 2.15 4.39
CA GLY A 180 -7.82 3.17 4.23
C GLY A 180 -6.43 2.55 4.32
N LEU A 181 -5.53 2.97 3.45
CA LEU A 181 -4.13 2.58 3.42
C LEU A 181 -3.25 3.82 3.63
N LEU A 182 -2.24 3.66 4.48
CA LEU A 182 -1.15 4.61 4.64
C LEU A 182 0.13 4.00 4.08
N LEU A 183 0.70 4.66 3.10
CA LEU A 183 1.88 4.22 2.37
C LEU A 183 3.00 5.24 2.53
N VAL A 184 4.23 4.79 2.75
CA VAL A 184 5.42 5.65 2.67
C VAL A 184 6.21 5.31 1.42
N VAL A 185 6.51 6.32 0.62
CA VAL A 185 7.40 6.20 -0.53
C VAL A 185 8.68 6.96 -0.22
N ILE A 186 9.81 6.28 -0.37
CA ILE A 186 11.13 6.83 -0.07
C ILE A 186 11.95 6.88 -1.35
N GLY A 187 12.62 8.02 -1.55
CA GLY A 187 13.35 8.27 -2.80
C GLY A 187 12.40 8.20 -4.00
N ASP A 188 12.82 8.31 -5.20
CA ASP A 188 11.95 8.33 -6.39
C ASP A 188 11.24 6.98 -6.68
N GLY A 189 10.49 6.46 -5.69
CA GLY A 189 9.82 5.17 -5.75
C GLY A 189 10.76 3.97 -5.56
N LYS A 190 11.93 4.20 -4.96
CA LYS A 190 12.90 3.12 -4.69
C LYS A 190 12.41 2.18 -3.59
N LEU A 191 11.82 2.75 -2.54
CA LEU A 191 11.20 1.99 -1.45
C LEU A 191 9.74 2.41 -1.32
N ILE A 192 8.86 1.43 -1.26
CA ILE A 192 7.42 1.62 -1.10
C ILE A 192 6.99 0.76 0.07
N ILE A 193 6.56 1.42 1.15
CA ILE A 193 6.35 0.77 2.43
C ILE A 193 4.88 0.96 2.83
N PRO A 194 4.04 -0.08 2.82
CA PRO A 194 2.72 -0.03 3.42
C PRO A 194 2.87 0.03 4.96
N VAL A 195 2.56 1.17 5.54
CA VAL A 195 2.82 1.44 6.97
C VAL A 195 1.64 1.08 7.84
N ASP A 196 0.44 1.29 7.36
CA ASP A 196 -0.77 0.89 8.05
C ASP A 196 -1.95 0.70 7.10
N PHE A 197 -2.91 -0.08 7.59
CA PHE A 197 -4.19 -0.30 6.95
C PHE A 197 -5.27 -0.29 8.03
N ALA A 198 -6.34 0.45 7.81
CA ALA A 198 -7.47 0.50 8.73
C ALA A 198 -8.80 0.35 7.98
N ILE A 199 -9.69 -0.43 8.58
CA ILE A 199 -11.04 -0.61 8.07
C ILE A 199 -11.94 0.48 8.65
N ARG A 200 -12.59 1.21 7.76
CA ARG A 200 -13.60 2.19 8.13
C ARG A 200 -14.89 1.50 8.53
N ARG A 201 -15.36 1.80 9.72
CA ARG A 201 -16.58 1.18 10.25
C ARG A 201 -17.80 1.94 9.75
N PRO A 202 -18.77 1.25 9.12
CA PRO A 202 -20.08 1.83 8.88
C PRO A 202 -20.79 2.05 10.21
N HIS A 203 -21.86 2.83 10.22
CA HIS A 203 -22.62 3.08 11.44
C HIS A 203 -23.00 1.79 12.18
N PRO A 204 -22.79 1.76 13.50
CA PRO A 204 -23.56 0.84 14.34
C PRO A 204 -25.04 1.19 14.12
N GLN A 205 -25.84 0.16 13.86
CA GLN A 205 -27.28 0.32 13.62
C GLN A 205 -27.92 1.13 14.75
N GLY A 206 -28.56 2.24 14.38
CA GLY A 206 -29.27 3.13 15.28
C GLY A 206 -29.36 4.56 14.71
N PRO A 207 -30.51 5.23 14.88
CA PRO A 207 -30.66 6.61 14.42
C PRO A 207 -29.65 7.53 15.11
N GLY A 208 -28.97 8.37 14.37
CA GLY A 208 -28.09 9.43 14.87
C GLY A 208 -26.60 9.09 15.02
N ARG A 209 -26.14 7.85 14.80
CA ARG A 209 -24.71 7.52 14.85
C ARG A 209 -24.05 7.71 13.48
N ARG A 210 -23.00 8.51 13.43
CA ARG A 210 -22.26 8.82 12.19
C ARG A 210 -21.24 7.71 11.87
N CYS A 211 -21.06 7.40 10.58
CA CYS A 211 -19.98 6.58 10.08
C CYS A 211 -18.63 7.10 10.58
N GLN A 212 -17.69 6.22 10.88
CA GLN A 212 -16.35 6.64 11.27
C GLN A 212 -15.79 7.59 10.18
N ASP A 213 -15.33 8.75 10.60
CA ASP A 213 -14.77 9.73 9.70
C ASP A 213 -13.44 9.22 9.17
N LYS A 214 -13.29 9.18 7.83
CA LYS A 214 -12.07 8.72 7.20
C LYS A 214 -10.87 9.62 7.47
N LEU A 215 -11.11 10.91 7.72
CA LEU A 215 -10.04 11.85 8.06
C LEU A 215 -9.51 11.60 9.46
N GLN A 216 -10.37 11.36 10.42
CA GLN A 216 -9.98 10.96 11.78
C GLN A 216 -9.24 9.62 11.75
N LEU A 217 -9.69 8.66 10.93
CA LEU A 217 -9.00 7.38 10.76
C LEU A 217 -7.60 7.58 10.20
N THR A 218 -7.45 8.45 9.20
CA THR A 218 -6.15 8.81 8.61
C THR A 218 -5.23 9.46 9.62
N GLN A 219 -5.73 10.42 10.42
CA GLN A 219 -4.97 11.06 11.49
C GLN A 219 -4.48 10.03 12.49
N SER A 220 -5.37 9.14 12.97
CA SER A 220 -5.01 8.08 13.92
C SER A 220 -3.95 7.13 13.36
N MET A 221 -4.06 6.71 12.09
CA MET A 221 -3.05 5.87 11.44
C MET A 221 -1.69 6.57 11.39
N LEU A 222 -1.66 7.85 11.00
CA LEU A 222 -0.42 8.62 10.92
C LEU A 222 0.22 8.78 12.30
N ASP A 223 -0.55 9.20 13.31
CA ASP A 223 -0.10 9.41 14.68
C ASP A 223 0.46 8.13 15.30
N GLU A 224 -0.28 7.03 15.18
CA GLU A 224 0.14 5.73 15.71
C GLU A 224 1.43 5.23 15.05
N ARG A 225 1.59 5.44 13.74
CA ARG A 225 2.80 4.99 13.03
C ARG A 225 4.01 5.85 13.35
N LEU A 226 3.88 7.17 13.34
CA LEU A 226 4.95 8.07 13.75
C LEU A 226 5.41 7.79 15.19
N ALA A 227 4.46 7.62 16.12
CA ALA A 227 4.76 7.24 17.49
C ALA A 227 5.42 5.86 17.58
N ALA A 228 5.01 4.89 16.76
CA ALA A 228 5.61 3.56 16.73
C ALA A 228 7.06 3.57 16.21
N PHE A 229 7.38 4.37 15.20
CA PHE A 229 8.75 4.59 14.73
C PHE A 229 9.60 5.26 15.82
N ALA A 230 9.10 6.33 16.45
CA ALA A 230 9.80 7.03 17.52
C ALA A 230 10.12 6.10 18.71
N LYS A 231 9.19 5.24 19.13
CA LYS A 231 9.39 4.22 20.18
C LYS A 231 10.50 3.21 19.85
N ARG A 232 10.86 3.07 18.58
CA ARG A 232 11.94 2.19 18.10
C ARG A 232 13.25 2.92 17.85
N GLY A 233 13.34 4.18 18.30
CA GLY A 233 14.52 5.03 18.09
C GLY A 233 14.71 5.44 16.62
N VAL A 234 13.68 5.36 15.80
CA VAL A 234 13.74 5.77 14.40
C VAL A 234 13.20 7.18 14.28
N THR A 235 14.09 8.13 14.03
CA THR A 235 13.73 9.53 13.77
C THR A 235 13.39 9.69 12.31
N LEU A 236 12.13 10.02 12.02
CA LEU A 236 11.66 10.33 10.69
C LEU A 236 11.66 11.84 10.45
N PRO A 237 11.90 12.29 9.21
CA PRO A 237 11.70 13.70 8.87
C PRO A 237 10.23 14.09 9.02
N PRO A 238 9.92 15.40 9.17
CA PRO A 238 8.54 15.88 9.19
C PRO A 238 7.74 15.32 8.01
N PRO A 239 6.53 14.78 8.25
CA PRO A 239 5.80 14.05 7.22
C PRO A 239 5.33 14.98 6.10
N MET A 240 5.55 14.56 4.87
CA MET A 240 4.96 15.15 3.67
C MET A 240 3.81 14.27 3.21
N VAL A 241 2.58 14.67 3.52
CA VAL A 241 1.36 13.89 3.25
C VAL A 241 0.74 14.27 1.91
N VAL A 242 0.42 13.27 1.11
CA VAL A 242 -0.24 13.43 -0.20
C VAL A 242 -1.55 12.67 -0.21
N ALA A 243 -2.61 13.31 -0.62
CA ALA A 243 -3.92 12.66 -0.73
C ALA A 243 -4.76 13.20 -1.89
N ASP A 244 -5.78 12.45 -2.29
CA ASP A 244 -6.70 12.86 -3.33
C ASP A 244 -7.73 13.90 -2.83
N SER A 245 -8.64 14.29 -3.71
CA SER A 245 -9.69 15.28 -3.41
C SER A 245 -10.71 14.81 -2.36
N TRP A 246 -10.81 13.52 -2.07
CA TRP A 246 -11.69 12.99 -1.03
C TRP A 246 -11.16 13.22 0.39
N PHE A 247 -9.85 13.47 0.51
CA PHE A 247 -9.16 13.84 1.75
C PHE A 247 -8.93 15.36 1.85
N SER A 248 -9.45 16.15 0.92
CA SER A 248 -9.28 17.61 0.91
C SER A 248 -10.11 18.24 2.04
N ASP A 249 -9.52 18.31 3.23
CA ASP A 249 -10.09 18.92 4.42
C ASP A 249 -9.00 19.68 5.17
N SER A 250 -9.34 20.88 5.62
CA SER A 250 -8.44 21.74 6.38
C SER A 250 -8.02 21.14 7.74
N LYS A 251 -8.86 20.28 8.32
CA LYS A 251 -8.56 19.62 9.61
C LYS A 251 -7.38 18.67 9.48
N LEU A 252 -7.36 17.83 8.42
CA LEU A 252 -6.23 16.94 8.15
C LEU A 252 -4.95 17.74 7.89
N MET A 253 -5.03 18.78 7.06
CA MET A 253 -3.88 19.60 6.71
C MET A 253 -3.29 20.33 7.93
N ARG A 254 -4.14 20.89 8.79
CA ARG A 254 -3.74 21.54 10.06
C ARG A 254 -3.19 20.52 11.04
N HIS A 255 -3.78 19.33 11.14
CA HIS A 255 -3.27 18.27 12.00
C HIS A 255 -1.82 17.89 11.64
N VAL A 256 -1.55 17.67 10.35
CA VAL A 256 -0.19 17.36 9.87
C VAL A 256 0.79 18.51 10.16
N ALA A 257 0.35 19.75 9.97
CA ALA A 257 1.21 20.91 10.23
C ALA A 257 1.47 21.12 11.72
N ASN A 258 0.44 21.07 12.56
CA ASN A 258 0.53 21.47 13.98
C ASN A 258 1.07 20.34 14.85
N ALA A 259 0.61 19.08 14.63
CA ALA A 259 1.01 17.96 15.47
C ALA A 259 2.37 17.37 15.05
N HIS A 260 2.72 17.46 13.75
CA HIS A 260 3.89 16.79 13.21
C HIS A 260 4.88 17.72 12.51
N GLN A 261 4.62 19.04 12.50
CA GLN A 261 5.42 20.04 11.77
C GLN A 261 5.60 19.68 10.28
N GLY A 262 4.67 18.88 9.77
CA GLY A 262 4.69 18.33 8.42
C GLY A 262 3.98 19.22 7.40
N THR A 263 3.96 18.75 6.17
CA THR A 263 3.25 19.40 5.07
C THR A 263 2.22 18.44 4.49
N CYS A 264 0.99 18.91 4.34
CA CYS A 264 -0.05 18.15 3.65
C CYS A 264 -0.47 18.88 2.38
N PHE A 265 -0.60 18.15 1.28
CA PHE A 265 -1.20 18.65 0.07
C PHE A 265 -2.18 17.65 -0.51
N VAL A 266 -3.25 18.20 -1.03
CA VAL A 266 -4.38 17.45 -1.53
C VAL A 266 -4.80 17.97 -2.89
N GLN A 267 -5.38 17.09 -3.69
CA GLN A 267 -6.03 17.53 -4.92
C GLN A 267 -7.28 18.35 -4.57
N GLY A 268 -7.44 19.50 -5.22
CA GLY A 268 -8.60 20.35 -5.01
C GLY A 268 -9.84 19.89 -5.77
N LYS A 269 -11.03 20.20 -5.22
CA LYS A 269 -12.32 19.94 -5.86
C LYS A 269 -12.73 21.09 -6.76
N ARG A 270 -13.37 20.79 -7.88
CA ARG A 270 -13.87 21.78 -8.84
C ARG A 270 -14.88 22.78 -8.23
N SER A 271 -15.56 22.38 -7.16
CA SER A 271 -16.55 23.21 -6.45
C SER A 271 -15.96 24.23 -5.48
N TYR A 272 -14.65 24.15 -5.18
CA TYR A 272 -14.03 25.09 -4.25
C TYR A 272 -13.88 26.48 -4.85
N THR A 273 -13.97 27.50 -4.01
CA THR A 273 -13.80 28.89 -4.39
C THR A 273 -12.62 29.50 -3.64
N PHE A 274 -11.81 30.26 -4.34
CA PHE A 274 -10.63 30.93 -3.84
C PHE A 274 -10.66 32.41 -4.23
N THR A 275 -10.05 33.25 -3.42
CA THR A 275 -9.72 34.64 -3.77
C THR A 275 -8.22 34.69 -4.01
N LEU A 276 -7.80 35.06 -5.22
CA LEU A 276 -6.41 35.21 -5.58
C LEU A 276 -5.80 36.47 -4.95
N GLU A 277 -4.48 36.63 -5.00
CA GLU A 277 -3.79 37.84 -4.49
C GLU A 277 -4.24 39.13 -5.17
N ASP A 278 -4.64 39.06 -6.44
CA ASP A 278 -5.18 40.19 -7.20
C ASP A 278 -6.68 40.50 -6.88
N GLY A 279 -7.27 39.82 -5.90
CA GLY A 279 -8.65 40.01 -5.48
C GLY A 279 -9.69 39.24 -6.31
N ARG A 280 -9.32 38.62 -7.42
CA ARG A 280 -10.24 37.86 -8.26
C ARG A 280 -10.75 36.60 -7.52
N LYS A 281 -12.06 36.37 -7.57
CA LYS A 281 -12.65 35.12 -7.10
C LYS A 281 -12.66 34.10 -8.24
N VAL A 282 -12.08 32.94 -8.00
CA VAL A 282 -12.00 31.84 -8.97
C VAL A 282 -12.58 30.56 -8.37
N LYS A 283 -13.30 29.77 -9.16
CA LYS A 283 -13.71 28.41 -8.78
C LYS A 283 -12.63 27.42 -9.18
N GLY A 284 -12.57 26.28 -8.49
CA GLY A 284 -11.68 25.18 -8.85
C GLY A 284 -11.90 24.67 -10.29
N SER A 285 -13.13 24.78 -10.81
CA SER A 285 -13.43 24.50 -12.22
C SER A 285 -12.72 25.45 -13.19
N ASP A 286 -12.51 26.71 -12.80
CA ASP A 286 -11.86 27.72 -13.63
C ASP A 286 -10.35 27.61 -13.57
N LEU A 287 -9.81 27.15 -12.43
CA LEU A 287 -8.38 26.88 -12.29
C LEU A 287 -7.88 25.82 -13.29
N VAL A 288 -8.73 24.88 -13.67
CA VAL A 288 -8.38 23.79 -14.59
C VAL A 288 -8.78 24.05 -16.05
N LYS A 289 -8.85 25.33 -16.46
CA LYS A 289 -9.01 25.74 -17.86
C LYS A 289 -7.64 26.04 -18.48
N PRO A 290 -7.30 25.46 -19.64
CA PRO A 290 -5.93 25.51 -20.18
C PRO A 290 -5.48 26.92 -20.61
N ASP A 291 -6.39 27.75 -21.11
CA ASP A 291 -6.08 29.03 -21.76
C ASP A 291 -6.02 30.24 -20.80
N THR A 292 -6.09 29.97 -19.49
CA THR A 292 -6.25 31.03 -18.48
C THR A 292 -4.90 31.47 -17.88
N TRP A 293 -3.82 30.70 -18.04
CA TRP A 293 -2.62 30.82 -17.21
C TRP A 293 -1.32 30.94 -17.99
N ALA A 294 -0.37 31.73 -17.44
CA ALA A 294 1.02 31.76 -17.89
C ALA A 294 1.77 30.52 -17.33
N TRP A 295 1.95 29.52 -18.17
CA TRP A 295 2.51 28.23 -17.79
C TRP A 295 4.03 28.26 -17.64
N GLN A 296 4.52 27.67 -16.55
CA GLN A 296 5.93 27.37 -16.32
C GLN A 296 6.21 25.90 -16.60
N ARG A 297 7.38 25.59 -17.18
CA ARG A 297 7.79 24.19 -17.40
C ARG A 297 8.43 23.61 -16.14
N SER A 298 8.12 22.35 -15.82
CA SER A 298 8.76 21.65 -14.71
C SER A 298 10.10 21.07 -15.15
N LEU A 299 11.18 21.44 -14.47
CA LEU A 299 12.53 20.90 -14.75
C LEU A 299 12.68 19.43 -14.30
N HIS A 300 11.89 18.98 -13.31
CA HIS A 300 12.01 17.65 -12.70
C HIS A 300 10.88 16.68 -13.08
N ALA A 301 9.92 17.13 -13.87
CA ALA A 301 8.86 16.31 -14.43
C ALA A 301 8.70 16.61 -15.92
N PRO A 302 9.45 15.92 -16.79
CA PRO A 302 9.45 16.18 -18.23
C PRO A 302 8.04 16.16 -18.82
N GLY A 303 7.72 17.18 -19.61
CA GLY A 303 6.40 17.37 -20.21
C GLY A 303 5.34 17.99 -19.30
N CYS A 304 5.57 18.12 -18.00
CA CYS A 304 4.64 18.80 -17.10
C CYS A 304 4.82 20.33 -17.16
N ARG A 305 3.68 21.04 -17.19
CA ARG A 305 3.61 22.49 -17.00
C ARG A 305 2.83 22.77 -15.72
N TYR A 306 3.13 23.88 -15.07
CA TYR A 306 2.42 24.28 -13.85
C TYR A 306 2.26 25.79 -13.74
N VAL A 307 1.31 26.19 -12.92
CA VAL A 307 1.15 27.56 -12.45
C VAL A 307 1.04 27.56 -10.93
N ARG A 308 1.79 28.45 -10.30
CA ARG A 308 1.76 28.68 -8.86
C ARG A 308 0.96 29.94 -8.57
N LEU A 309 -0.04 29.79 -7.68
CA LEU A 309 -0.90 30.90 -7.28
C LEU A 309 -0.96 30.96 -5.75
N ARG A 310 -0.90 32.12 -5.18
CA ARG A 310 -1.31 32.34 -3.80
C ARG A 310 -2.79 32.71 -3.78
N ALA A 311 -3.50 32.17 -2.82
CA ALA A 311 -4.94 32.39 -2.73
C ALA A 311 -5.41 32.28 -1.29
N ARG A 312 -6.58 32.81 -1.03
CA ARG A 312 -7.30 32.69 0.24
C ARG A 312 -8.59 31.94 0.05
N SER A 313 -8.90 31.04 0.97
CA SER A 313 -10.15 30.31 1.03
C SER A 313 -10.77 30.41 2.41
N ARG A 314 -12.11 30.46 2.49
CA ARG A 314 -12.82 30.47 3.77
C ARG A 314 -12.48 29.22 4.60
N THR A 315 -12.30 28.06 3.95
CA THR A 315 -12.06 26.77 4.61
C THR A 315 -10.61 26.60 5.03
N TYR A 316 -9.67 26.97 4.15
CA TYR A 316 -8.24 26.69 4.34
C TYR A 316 -7.45 27.87 4.90
N GLY A 317 -7.97 29.10 4.82
CA GLY A 317 -7.19 30.31 5.02
C GLY A 317 -6.30 30.61 3.82
N GLU A 318 -5.09 31.04 4.06
CA GLU A 318 -4.08 31.26 3.01
C GLU A 318 -3.51 29.92 2.53
N VAL A 319 -3.45 29.78 1.20
CA VAL A 319 -2.99 28.56 0.54
C VAL A 319 -2.17 28.87 -0.69
N MET A 320 -1.27 27.97 -0.98
CA MET A 320 -0.64 27.85 -2.29
C MET A 320 -1.46 26.88 -3.13
N LEU A 321 -1.87 27.33 -4.30
CA LEU A 321 -2.47 26.51 -5.34
C LEU A 321 -1.43 26.23 -6.41
N VAL A 322 -1.33 24.99 -6.85
CA VAL A 322 -0.49 24.60 -7.97
C VAL A 322 -1.37 23.91 -9.01
N VAL A 323 -1.64 24.61 -10.09
CA VAL A 323 -2.34 24.03 -11.25
C VAL A 323 -1.31 23.27 -12.06
N VAL A 324 -1.63 22.03 -12.41
CA VAL A 324 -0.71 21.12 -13.11
C VAL A 324 -1.35 20.63 -14.39
N ASP A 325 -0.58 20.77 -15.48
CA ASP A 325 -0.85 20.17 -16.77
C ASP A 325 0.20 19.07 -17.02
N LYS A 326 -0.27 17.84 -17.05
CA LYS A 326 0.56 16.67 -17.24
C LYS A 326 0.10 15.89 -18.48
N PRO A 327 1.00 15.52 -19.40
CA PRO A 327 0.65 14.81 -20.61
C PRO A 327 -0.16 13.52 -20.31
N GLY A 328 -1.28 13.37 -21.00
CA GLY A 328 -2.18 12.22 -20.85
C GLY A 328 -3.12 12.27 -19.65
N GLU A 329 -3.04 13.29 -18.81
CA GLU A 329 -3.95 13.51 -17.68
C GLU A 329 -4.82 14.76 -17.91
N LYS A 330 -6.00 14.80 -17.25
CA LYS A 330 -6.81 16.02 -17.20
C LYS A 330 -6.13 17.02 -16.27
N LEU A 331 -6.22 18.31 -16.61
CA LEU A 331 -5.79 19.41 -15.73
C LEU A 331 -6.36 19.23 -14.33
N PHE A 332 -5.52 19.39 -13.33
CA PHE A 332 -5.88 19.34 -11.91
C PHE A 332 -5.10 20.42 -11.16
N TYR A 333 -5.50 20.65 -9.91
CA TYR A 333 -4.76 21.54 -9.04
C TYR A 333 -4.59 20.94 -7.65
N LEU A 334 -3.49 21.29 -7.01
CA LEU A 334 -3.11 20.89 -5.67
C LEU A 334 -3.22 22.08 -4.74
N ILE A 335 -3.64 21.82 -3.50
CA ILE A 335 -3.75 22.78 -2.40
C ILE A 335 -2.69 22.45 -1.36
N SER A 336 -1.91 23.42 -0.94
CA SER A 336 -0.98 23.35 0.19
C SER A 336 -1.18 24.54 1.12
N MET A 337 -1.16 24.31 2.43
CA MET A 337 -1.10 25.37 3.44
C MET A 337 0.35 25.88 3.64
N ALA A 338 1.36 25.15 3.19
CA ALA A 338 2.74 25.60 3.21
C ALA A 338 3.02 26.48 1.99
N LEU A 339 3.10 27.79 2.20
CA LEU A 339 3.23 28.79 1.13
C LEU A 339 4.63 28.81 0.47
N THR A 340 5.65 28.27 1.15
CA THR A 340 7.06 28.31 0.72
C THR A 340 7.57 27.04 0.08
N ILE A 341 6.74 25.98 0.01
CA ILE A 341 7.17 24.69 -0.56
C ILE A 341 7.55 24.83 -2.05
N GLN A 342 8.61 24.15 -2.44
CA GLN A 342 9.01 24.11 -3.85
C GLN A 342 7.99 23.30 -4.66
N VAL A 343 7.46 23.92 -5.72
CA VAL A 343 6.45 23.30 -6.60
C VAL A 343 6.94 21.99 -7.21
N THR A 344 8.21 21.91 -7.57
CA THR A 344 8.84 20.70 -8.12
C THR A 344 8.74 19.52 -7.16
N ARG A 345 8.99 19.73 -5.85
CA ARG A 345 8.84 18.69 -4.81
C ARG A 345 7.39 18.24 -4.68
N LEU A 346 6.46 19.17 -4.80
CA LEU A 346 5.03 18.90 -4.72
C LEU A 346 4.57 18.05 -5.92
N ILE A 347 4.99 18.39 -7.14
CA ILE A 347 4.67 17.61 -8.36
C ILE A 347 5.30 16.21 -8.30
N GLN A 348 6.56 16.10 -7.85
CA GLN A 348 7.20 14.79 -7.65
C GLN A 348 6.45 13.92 -6.65
N ALA A 349 6.05 14.50 -5.52
CA ALA A 349 5.29 13.77 -4.51
C ALA A 349 3.91 13.34 -5.03
N TRP A 350 3.23 14.21 -5.79
CA TRP A 350 1.98 13.87 -6.45
C TRP A 350 2.15 12.72 -7.46
N ASN A 351 3.19 12.77 -8.26
CA ASN A 351 3.47 11.71 -9.22
C ASN A 351 3.70 10.34 -8.58
N GLN A 352 4.09 10.31 -7.30
CA GLN A 352 4.27 9.05 -6.58
C GLN A 352 2.98 8.49 -5.98
N ARG A 353 1.87 9.26 -6.02
CA ARG A 353 0.58 8.79 -5.53
C ARG A 353 0.09 7.52 -6.25
N HIS A 354 0.48 7.31 -7.51
CA HIS A 354 0.12 6.09 -8.24
C HIS A 354 0.54 4.79 -7.52
N TRP A 355 1.53 4.82 -6.64
CA TRP A 355 1.99 3.64 -5.92
C TRP A 355 0.93 3.07 -4.97
N ILE A 356 0.10 3.94 -4.35
CA ILE A 356 -0.99 3.45 -3.50
C ILE A 356 -2.08 2.76 -4.33
N GLU A 357 -2.33 3.25 -5.54
CA GLU A 357 -3.25 2.61 -6.48
C GLU A 357 -2.71 1.25 -6.97
N GLN A 358 -1.40 1.16 -7.24
CA GLN A 358 -0.75 -0.12 -7.56
C GLN A 358 -0.81 -1.09 -6.39
N MET A 359 -0.61 -0.61 -5.14
CA MET A 359 -0.72 -1.44 -3.95
C MET A 359 -2.15 -1.99 -3.79
N PHE A 360 -3.19 -1.18 -3.93
CA PHE A 360 -4.57 -1.66 -3.90
C PHE A 360 -4.87 -2.64 -5.03
N ARG A 361 -4.35 -2.39 -6.23
CA ARG A 361 -4.49 -3.31 -7.37
C ARG A 361 -3.84 -4.66 -7.07
N MET A 362 -2.63 -4.65 -6.56
CA MET A 362 -1.91 -5.87 -6.14
C MET A 362 -2.70 -6.60 -5.06
N MET A 363 -3.14 -5.92 -4.00
CA MET A 363 -3.92 -6.54 -2.92
C MET A 363 -5.19 -7.22 -3.45
N LYS A 364 -5.93 -6.56 -4.35
CA LYS A 364 -7.19 -7.10 -4.89
C LYS A 364 -6.98 -8.21 -5.90
N HIS A 365 -6.08 -8.02 -6.85
CA HIS A 365 -5.97 -8.91 -8.01
C HIS A 365 -4.93 -10.01 -7.84
N LEU A 366 -3.81 -9.72 -7.18
CA LEU A 366 -2.76 -10.74 -6.97
C LEU A 366 -2.95 -11.50 -5.67
N LEU A 367 -3.27 -10.78 -4.58
CA LEU A 367 -3.33 -11.35 -3.24
C LEU A 367 -4.77 -11.64 -2.77
N ALA A 368 -5.77 -11.44 -3.62
CA ALA A 368 -7.18 -11.75 -3.34
C ALA A 368 -7.69 -11.17 -2.00
N ALA A 369 -7.35 -9.92 -1.69
CA ALA A 369 -7.76 -9.27 -0.44
C ALA A 369 -9.29 -9.14 -0.30
N ASP A 370 -10.01 -9.08 -1.41
CA ASP A 370 -11.48 -9.06 -1.48
C ASP A 370 -12.13 -10.45 -1.29
N ALA A 371 -11.36 -11.54 -1.36
CA ALA A 371 -11.86 -12.89 -1.18
C ALA A 371 -11.94 -13.36 0.28
N CYS A 372 -11.69 -12.47 1.25
CA CYS A 372 -11.78 -12.81 2.67
C CYS A 372 -13.20 -13.23 3.06
N GLN A 373 -13.35 -14.45 3.57
CA GLN A 373 -14.63 -14.98 4.04
C GLN A 373 -14.84 -14.81 5.55
N ALA A 374 -13.91 -14.18 6.26
CA ALA A 374 -14.05 -13.96 7.69
C ALA A 374 -15.30 -13.13 8.01
N HIS A 375 -16.00 -13.52 9.08
CA HIS A 375 -17.19 -12.86 9.60
C HIS A 375 -16.92 -12.06 10.89
N ARG A 376 -15.69 -12.06 11.38
CA ARG A 376 -15.24 -11.31 12.55
C ARG A 376 -14.33 -10.18 12.12
N GLU A 377 -14.50 -9.00 12.76
CA GLU A 377 -13.79 -7.76 12.40
C GLU A 377 -12.28 -7.93 12.52
N ASP A 378 -11.81 -8.48 13.64
CA ASP A 378 -10.41 -8.68 13.94
C ASP A 378 -9.73 -9.71 13.02
N ALA A 379 -10.45 -10.76 12.61
CA ALA A 379 -9.97 -11.72 11.62
C ALA A 379 -9.86 -11.07 10.23
N TYR A 380 -10.75 -10.13 9.92
CA TYR A 380 -10.70 -9.38 8.69
C TYR A 380 -9.50 -8.43 8.69
N ASP A 381 -9.26 -7.70 9.78
CA ASP A 381 -8.07 -6.85 9.96
C ASP A 381 -6.78 -7.66 9.81
N GLY A 382 -6.69 -8.82 10.48
CA GLY A 382 -5.55 -9.75 10.35
C GLY A 382 -5.32 -10.22 8.92
N HIS A 383 -6.38 -10.52 8.19
CA HIS A 383 -6.31 -10.88 6.77
C HIS A 383 -5.63 -9.77 5.94
N PHE A 384 -6.01 -8.51 6.14
CA PHE A 384 -5.40 -7.41 5.41
C PHE A 384 -3.96 -7.15 5.80
N VAL A 385 -3.61 -7.23 7.07
CA VAL A 385 -2.22 -7.08 7.53
C VAL A 385 -1.32 -8.14 6.88
N LEU A 386 -1.77 -9.40 6.83
CA LEU A 386 -1.02 -10.46 6.16
C LEU A 386 -0.83 -10.18 4.66
N ARG A 387 -1.86 -9.64 3.97
CA ARG A 387 -1.74 -9.24 2.56
C ARG A 387 -0.79 -8.07 2.34
N LEU A 388 -0.75 -7.13 3.27
CA LEU A 388 0.22 -6.03 3.22
C LEU A 388 1.66 -6.55 3.32
N ILE A 389 1.93 -7.45 4.29
CA ILE A 389 3.26 -8.04 4.47
C ILE A 389 3.64 -8.86 3.23
N ALA A 390 2.73 -9.69 2.72
CA ALA A 390 2.94 -10.47 1.51
C ALA A 390 3.20 -9.57 0.29
N GLY A 391 2.41 -8.53 0.12
CA GLY A 391 2.59 -7.57 -0.97
C GLY A 391 3.93 -6.85 -0.91
N PHE A 392 4.37 -6.53 0.30
CA PHE A 392 5.67 -5.91 0.50
C PHE A 392 6.83 -6.88 0.17
N ALA A 393 6.76 -8.12 0.61
CA ALA A 393 7.74 -9.15 0.25
C ALA A 393 7.82 -9.36 -1.28
N LEU A 394 6.68 -9.42 -1.98
CA LEU A 394 6.64 -9.48 -3.44
C LEU A 394 7.27 -8.25 -4.10
N PHE A 395 6.97 -7.07 -3.59
CA PHE A 395 7.56 -5.83 -4.09
C PHE A 395 9.08 -5.86 -3.92
N TYR A 396 9.57 -6.23 -2.74
CA TYR A 396 10.99 -6.34 -2.45
C TYR A 396 11.67 -7.35 -3.37
N THR A 397 11.11 -8.54 -3.50
CA THR A 397 11.60 -9.58 -4.40
C THR A 397 11.73 -9.09 -5.85
N SER A 398 10.66 -8.49 -6.38
CA SER A 398 10.67 -7.95 -7.74
C SER A 398 11.69 -6.82 -7.92
N ARG A 399 11.74 -5.87 -6.97
CA ARG A 399 12.49 -4.63 -7.11
C ARG A 399 13.96 -4.77 -6.76
N PHE A 400 14.28 -5.50 -5.69
CA PHE A 400 15.63 -5.57 -5.14
C PHE A 400 16.34 -6.87 -5.51
N ILE A 401 15.69 -8.02 -5.40
CA ILE A 401 16.33 -9.30 -5.74
C ILE A 401 16.40 -9.47 -7.25
N PHE A 402 15.31 -9.29 -7.96
CA PHE A 402 15.29 -9.37 -9.42
C PHE A 402 15.57 -8.05 -10.14
N LYS A 403 15.92 -6.97 -9.40
CA LYS A 403 16.30 -5.66 -9.96
C LYS A 403 15.29 -5.12 -10.99
N GLY A 404 14.00 -5.42 -10.79
CA GLY A 404 12.91 -5.05 -11.71
C GLY A 404 12.87 -5.83 -13.03
N HIS A 405 13.67 -6.88 -13.18
CA HIS A 405 13.63 -7.76 -14.38
C HIS A 405 12.44 -8.73 -14.38
N VAL A 406 11.89 -9.00 -13.19
CA VAL A 406 10.72 -9.86 -12.99
C VAL A 406 9.66 -9.02 -12.29
N THR A 407 8.44 -9.02 -12.81
CA THR A 407 7.31 -8.29 -12.20
C THR A 407 6.66 -9.13 -11.10
N MET A 408 5.93 -8.47 -10.18
CA MET A 408 5.16 -9.16 -9.15
C MET A 408 4.12 -10.11 -9.75
N GLU A 409 3.51 -9.71 -10.88
CA GLU A 409 2.56 -10.53 -11.63
C GLU A 409 3.19 -11.80 -12.18
N GLU A 410 4.42 -11.72 -12.73
CA GLU A 410 5.16 -12.88 -13.22
C GLU A 410 5.48 -13.86 -12.09
N ILE A 411 5.89 -13.35 -10.92
CA ILE A 411 6.16 -14.17 -9.73
C ILE A 411 4.89 -14.91 -9.31
N VAL A 412 3.80 -14.17 -9.05
CA VAL A 412 2.54 -14.75 -8.59
C VAL A 412 1.94 -15.69 -9.62
N PHE A 413 2.03 -15.36 -10.91
CA PHE A 413 1.54 -16.24 -11.97
C PHE A 413 2.30 -17.57 -12.02
N ALA A 414 3.63 -17.55 -11.94
CA ALA A 414 4.44 -18.77 -11.92
C ALA A 414 4.11 -19.63 -10.69
N LEU A 415 4.00 -18.99 -9.51
CA LEU A 415 3.64 -19.70 -8.28
C LEU A 415 2.24 -20.31 -8.35
N LYS A 416 1.25 -19.62 -8.88
CA LYS A 416 -0.11 -20.13 -9.05
C LYS A 416 -0.21 -21.37 -9.92
N HIS A 417 0.59 -21.43 -10.97
CA HIS A 417 0.54 -22.56 -11.92
C HIS A 417 1.36 -23.77 -11.48
N HIS A 418 2.35 -23.56 -10.63
CA HIS A 418 3.31 -24.61 -10.28
C HIS A 418 3.40 -24.96 -8.81
N TRP A 419 2.58 -24.33 -7.96
CA TRP A 419 2.62 -24.54 -6.51
C TRP A 419 2.38 -25.99 -6.06
N MET A 420 1.58 -26.78 -6.82
CA MET A 420 1.35 -28.21 -6.53
C MET A 420 2.58 -29.09 -6.83
N THR A 421 3.55 -28.58 -7.55
CA THR A 421 4.71 -29.32 -8.05
C THR A 421 6.02 -28.87 -7.44
N VAL A 422 5.98 -27.90 -6.55
CA VAL A 422 7.15 -27.37 -5.85
C VAL A 422 7.19 -27.98 -4.45
N ASP A 423 8.30 -28.63 -4.13
CA ASP A 423 8.58 -29.08 -2.77
C ASP A 423 8.85 -27.86 -1.90
N TYR A 424 7.86 -27.53 -1.08
CA TYR A 424 7.90 -26.37 -0.22
C TYR A 424 7.34 -26.68 1.16
N GLU A 425 8.23 -26.81 2.13
CA GLU A 425 7.91 -26.93 3.54
C GLU A 425 8.21 -25.61 4.27
N PRO A 426 7.19 -24.71 4.41
CA PRO A 426 7.40 -23.38 4.98
C PRO A 426 7.83 -23.40 6.45
N PHE A 427 7.67 -24.52 7.13
CA PHE A 427 7.92 -24.62 8.56
C PHE A 427 9.34 -25.06 8.89
N GLU A 428 9.98 -25.87 8.04
CA GLU A 428 11.37 -26.30 8.24
C GLU A 428 12.36 -25.14 8.08
N LEU A 429 12.07 -24.20 7.20
CA LEU A 429 12.90 -23.02 6.93
C LEU A 429 13.03 -22.06 8.13
N TYR A 430 12.07 -22.07 9.03
CA TYR A 430 12.08 -21.18 10.21
C TYR A 430 12.29 -21.94 11.53
N GLY A 431 12.67 -23.22 11.48
CA GLY A 431 12.87 -24.03 12.69
C GLY A 431 11.61 -24.18 13.57
N ILE A 432 10.41 -24.02 12.95
CA ILE A 432 9.11 -24.03 13.62
C ILE A 432 8.39 -25.38 13.35
N ALA A 433 9.12 -26.48 13.31
CA ALA A 433 8.57 -27.83 13.11
C ALA A 433 7.80 -28.35 14.34
#